data_10c0e0ac3135443fbb69d071c071f926
#
_entry.id   10c0e0ac3135443fbb69d071c071f926
#
_cell.length_a   1.000
_cell.length_b   1.000
_cell.length_c   1.000
_cell.angle_alpha   90.00
_cell.angle_beta   90.00
_cell.angle_gamma   90.00
#
_symmetry.space_group_name_H-M   'P 1'
#
loop_
_entity.id
_entity.type
_entity.pdbx_description
1 polymer ?
#
loop_
_entity_poly.entity_id
_entity_poly.type
_entity_poly.pdbx_seq_one_letter_code
_entity_poly.pdbx_strand_id
1 'polypeptide(L)'
;MEKYNDTKSPVDIREAKREADEKFAAAKERGDLVAAESVLKEFSERMRAFREPLDVLGPNFLGVAAWKNIGVDVGEAPPLPKSLTLELLNSECPLHPGQKIKDTHILVLVPKTVNGEPYTALKLDELCATRKGSGDKLIHDGANSWKSQEWAAKAQAESEWVLIPKSNPDPEKMREKYGKKEGHKRHFRGKDIAAQQKVHGEHYTEYREVKALEVMTMALLYDLTHKERLLPDNLRCEEPNAFGGRVCVGSFLANGLKVLGDHDIDVYDLFGRALARK
;
A
#
# COMPACT_ATOMS: atom_id res chain seq x y z
N MET A 1 1.83 -37.26 4.71
CA MET A 1 1.50 -35.80 4.78
C MET A 1 2.54 -35.16 5.68
N GLU A 2 3.69 -34.83 5.13
CA GLU A 2 4.73 -34.07 5.84
C GLU A 2 4.39 -32.60 5.82
N LYS A 3 4.36 -32.00 7.01
CA LYS A 3 4.11 -30.57 7.21
C LYS A 3 5.35 -29.81 6.73
N TYR A 4 5.22 -29.10 5.63
CA TYR A 4 6.18 -28.08 5.23
C TYR A 4 6.14 -26.94 6.26
N ASN A 5 7.02 -27.05 7.25
CA ASN A 5 7.31 -26.00 8.22
C ASN A 5 8.61 -25.30 7.76
N ASP A 6 8.56 -24.47 6.73
CA ASP A 6 9.72 -23.66 6.35
C ASP A 6 9.41 -22.18 6.59
N THR A 7 9.61 -21.76 7.84
CA THR A 7 9.50 -20.38 8.31
C THR A 7 10.79 -19.60 8.01
N LYS A 8 11.30 -19.64 6.78
CA LYS A 8 12.46 -18.82 6.39
C LYS A 8 12.00 -17.45 5.91
N SER A 9 12.65 -16.42 6.46
CA SER A 9 12.53 -15.01 6.08
C SER A 9 12.61 -14.82 4.56
N PRO A 10 11.89 -13.87 3.96
CA PRO A 10 12.17 -13.48 2.58
C PRO A 10 13.63 -13.04 2.55
N VAL A 11 14.45 -13.93 2.01
CA VAL A 11 15.89 -13.69 1.85
C VAL A 11 16.03 -12.55 0.88
N ASP A 12 16.86 -11.57 1.26
CA ASP A 12 17.31 -10.54 0.33
C ASP A 12 17.73 -11.23 -0.98
N ILE A 13 17.15 -10.82 -2.11
CA ILE A 13 17.46 -11.41 -3.43
C ILE A 13 18.98 -11.42 -3.67
N ARG A 14 19.69 -10.42 -3.17
CA ARG A 14 21.16 -10.34 -3.26
C ARG A 14 21.83 -11.39 -2.42
N GLU A 15 21.35 -11.64 -1.21
CA GLU A 15 21.88 -12.70 -0.35
C GLU A 15 21.59 -14.07 -0.96
N ALA A 16 20.38 -14.31 -1.46
CA ALA A 16 20.05 -15.52 -2.17
C ALA A 16 20.90 -15.73 -3.43
N LYS A 17 21.17 -14.64 -4.18
CA LYS A 17 22.05 -14.68 -5.34
C LYS A 17 23.48 -14.97 -4.92
N ARG A 18 24.02 -14.27 -3.92
CA ARG A 18 25.39 -14.49 -3.40
C ARG A 18 25.57 -15.94 -2.94
N GLU A 19 24.63 -16.44 -2.12
CA GLU A 19 24.67 -17.84 -1.67
C GLU A 19 24.65 -18.83 -2.84
N ALA A 20 23.81 -18.58 -3.86
CA ALA A 20 23.74 -19.43 -5.04
C ALA A 20 25.04 -19.37 -5.85
N ASP A 21 25.61 -18.18 -6.06
CA ASP A 21 26.87 -17.97 -6.79
C ASP A 21 28.03 -18.67 -6.08
N GLU A 22 28.13 -18.58 -4.73
CA GLU A 22 29.15 -19.24 -3.92
C GLU A 22 29.04 -20.77 -3.98
N LYS A 23 27.81 -21.32 -3.79
CA LYS A 23 27.56 -22.76 -3.89
C LYS A 23 27.81 -23.31 -5.29
N PHE A 24 27.43 -22.55 -6.32
CA PHE A 24 27.64 -22.93 -7.71
C PHE A 24 29.13 -22.98 -8.05
N ALA A 25 29.90 -21.97 -7.65
CA ALA A 25 31.35 -21.92 -7.83
C ALA A 25 32.03 -23.12 -7.15
N ALA A 26 31.68 -23.39 -5.88
CA ALA A 26 32.24 -24.53 -5.14
C ALA A 26 31.89 -25.90 -5.75
N ALA A 27 30.69 -26.07 -6.30
CA ALA A 27 30.31 -27.30 -7.01
C ALA A 27 31.11 -27.46 -8.30
N LYS A 28 31.29 -26.39 -9.06
CA LYS A 28 32.04 -26.36 -10.30
C LYS A 28 33.54 -26.69 -10.09
N GLU A 29 34.16 -26.13 -9.06
CA GLU A 29 35.56 -26.43 -8.68
C GLU A 29 35.78 -27.91 -8.35
N ARG A 30 34.80 -28.59 -7.78
CA ARG A 30 34.83 -30.04 -7.49
C ARG A 30 34.46 -30.89 -8.70
N GLY A 31 34.12 -30.30 -9.84
CA GLY A 31 33.64 -31.02 -11.04
C GLY A 31 32.26 -31.67 -10.86
N ASP A 32 31.50 -31.28 -9.84
CA ASP A 32 30.20 -31.84 -9.51
C ASP A 32 29.09 -31.07 -10.27
N LEU A 33 28.84 -31.48 -11.51
CA LEU A 33 27.84 -30.87 -12.38
C LEU A 33 26.41 -31.06 -11.85
N VAL A 34 26.13 -32.16 -11.17
CA VAL A 34 24.78 -32.44 -10.61
C VAL A 34 24.49 -31.47 -9.48
N ALA A 35 25.45 -31.25 -8.58
CA ALA A 35 25.31 -30.26 -7.50
C ALA A 35 25.16 -28.84 -8.06
N ALA A 36 25.90 -28.49 -9.11
CA ALA A 36 25.79 -27.18 -9.77
C ALA A 36 24.39 -26.96 -10.37
N GLU A 37 23.83 -27.94 -11.08
CA GLU A 37 22.47 -27.87 -11.62
C GLU A 37 21.42 -27.75 -10.49
N SER A 38 21.59 -28.49 -9.40
CA SER A 38 20.69 -28.44 -8.23
C SER A 38 20.66 -27.04 -7.62
N VAL A 39 21.81 -26.38 -7.48
CA VAL A 39 21.91 -25.00 -6.97
C VAL A 39 21.16 -24.02 -7.87
N LEU A 40 21.34 -24.12 -9.18
CA LEU A 40 20.64 -23.25 -10.15
C LEU A 40 19.12 -23.46 -10.10
N LYS A 41 18.69 -24.70 -10.00
CA LYS A 41 17.26 -25.04 -9.88
C LYS A 41 16.66 -24.45 -8.60
N GLU A 42 17.31 -24.68 -7.46
CA GLU A 42 16.86 -24.13 -6.15
C GLU A 42 16.79 -22.59 -6.20
N PHE A 43 17.81 -21.94 -6.75
CA PHE A 43 17.81 -20.48 -6.92
C PHE A 43 16.66 -20.02 -7.83
N SER A 44 16.43 -20.69 -8.96
CA SER A 44 15.33 -20.37 -9.88
C SER A 44 13.97 -20.51 -9.22
N GLU A 45 13.74 -21.58 -8.44
CA GLU A 45 12.51 -21.77 -7.69
C GLU A 45 12.31 -20.69 -6.61
N ARG A 46 13.37 -20.31 -5.87
CA ARG A 46 13.34 -19.20 -4.90
C ARG A 46 13.01 -17.87 -5.59
N MET A 47 13.63 -17.59 -6.73
CA MET A 47 13.37 -16.37 -7.52
C MET A 47 11.96 -16.33 -8.08
N ARG A 48 11.44 -17.48 -8.51
CA ARG A 48 10.06 -17.62 -8.98
C ARG A 48 9.07 -17.30 -7.86
N ALA A 49 9.23 -17.94 -6.69
CA ALA A 49 8.37 -17.71 -5.53
C ALA A 49 8.37 -16.24 -5.07
N PHE A 50 9.49 -15.52 -5.27
CA PHE A 50 9.59 -14.09 -5.00
C PHE A 50 8.87 -13.24 -6.05
N ARG A 51 8.99 -13.58 -7.34
CA ARG A 51 8.41 -12.79 -8.45
C ARG A 51 6.92 -13.02 -8.63
N GLU A 52 6.44 -14.24 -8.44
CA GLU A 52 5.03 -14.59 -8.68
C GLU A 52 4.03 -13.64 -8.00
N PRO A 53 4.18 -13.23 -6.71
CA PRO A 53 3.28 -12.25 -6.10
C PRO A 53 3.29 -10.89 -6.81
N LEU A 54 4.46 -10.43 -7.28
CA LEU A 54 4.60 -9.15 -7.98
C LEU A 54 3.99 -9.20 -9.38
N ASP A 55 4.21 -10.30 -10.10
CA ASP A 55 3.63 -10.52 -11.43
C ASP A 55 2.10 -10.60 -11.36
N VAL A 56 1.57 -11.21 -10.30
CA VAL A 56 0.11 -11.32 -10.05
C VAL A 56 -0.52 -9.96 -9.73
N LEU A 57 0.19 -9.07 -9.04
CA LEU A 57 -0.27 -7.71 -8.78
C LEU A 57 -0.23 -6.84 -10.04
N GLY A 58 0.74 -7.07 -10.93
CA GLY A 58 0.85 -6.33 -12.18
C GLY A 58 0.87 -4.79 -11.97
N PRO A 59 -0.09 -4.05 -12.54
CA PRO A 59 -0.17 -2.59 -12.38
C PRO A 59 -0.44 -2.14 -10.94
N ASN A 60 -0.88 -3.03 -10.07
CA ASN A 60 -1.14 -2.75 -8.66
C ASN A 60 0.13 -2.88 -7.79
N PHE A 61 1.30 -3.06 -8.40
CA PHE A 61 2.59 -3.07 -7.73
C PHE A 61 3.36 -1.78 -7.97
N LEU A 62 3.50 -0.94 -6.96
CA LEU A 62 4.19 0.35 -6.99
C LEU A 62 5.49 0.29 -6.16
N GLY A 63 6.50 -0.38 -6.71
CA GLY A 63 7.81 -0.54 -6.09
C GLY A 63 8.83 0.50 -6.55
N VAL A 64 10.12 0.18 -6.37
CA VAL A 64 11.26 1.05 -6.75
C VAL A 64 11.20 1.49 -8.23
N ALA A 65 10.73 0.60 -9.12
CA ALA A 65 10.60 0.93 -10.55
C ALA A 65 9.57 2.05 -10.78
N ALA A 66 8.44 2.07 -10.06
CA ALA A 66 7.44 3.13 -10.16
C ALA A 66 8.02 4.49 -9.73
N TRP A 67 8.81 4.52 -8.66
CA TRP A 67 9.53 5.72 -8.21
C TRP A 67 10.56 6.19 -9.23
N LYS A 68 11.35 5.27 -9.79
CA LYS A 68 12.33 5.59 -10.84
C LYS A 68 11.66 6.16 -12.11
N ASN A 69 10.53 5.61 -12.52
CA ASN A 69 9.77 6.09 -13.69
C ASN A 69 9.34 7.54 -13.53
N ILE A 70 9.14 7.98 -12.31
CA ILE A 70 8.88 9.38 -12.00
C ILE A 70 10.17 10.14 -11.60
N GLY A 71 11.40 9.62 -11.87
CA GLY A 71 12.70 10.26 -11.66
C GLY A 71 13.03 10.49 -10.18
N VAL A 72 12.53 9.66 -9.25
CA VAL A 72 12.84 9.71 -7.82
C VAL A 72 13.66 8.50 -7.43
N ASP A 73 14.75 8.74 -6.72
CA ASP A 73 15.54 7.71 -6.07
C ASP A 73 15.02 7.50 -4.64
N VAL A 74 14.66 6.26 -4.32
CA VAL A 74 14.15 5.85 -3.00
C VAL A 74 15.11 4.92 -2.28
N GLY A 75 16.30 4.72 -2.83
CA GLY A 75 17.27 3.76 -2.29
C GLY A 75 16.80 2.31 -2.40
N GLU A 76 17.16 1.52 -1.42
CA GLU A 76 16.83 0.10 -1.37
C GLU A 76 15.46 -0.14 -0.75
N ALA A 77 14.65 -0.97 -1.41
CA ALA A 77 13.39 -1.43 -0.83
C ALA A 77 13.66 -2.51 0.24
N PRO A 78 12.91 -2.54 1.34
CA PRO A 78 12.96 -3.64 2.28
C PRO A 78 12.45 -4.93 1.62
N PRO A 79 12.76 -6.11 2.20
CA PRO A 79 12.20 -7.38 1.75
C PRO A 79 10.67 -7.33 1.73
N LEU A 80 10.04 -8.05 0.80
CA LEU A 80 8.59 -8.19 0.77
C LEU A 80 8.07 -8.84 2.06
N PRO A 81 6.90 -8.42 2.56
CA PRO A 81 6.29 -9.05 3.73
C PRO A 81 6.07 -10.55 3.50
N LYS A 82 6.39 -11.37 4.49
CA LYS A 82 6.14 -12.82 4.43
C LYS A 82 4.66 -13.17 4.26
N SER A 83 3.79 -12.31 4.76
CA SER A 83 2.34 -12.44 4.61
C SER A 83 1.86 -12.24 3.17
N LEU A 84 2.67 -11.64 2.30
CA LEU A 84 2.32 -11.42 0.89
C LEU A 84 2.52 -12.71 0.09
N THR A 85 1.54 -13.60 0.14
CA THR A 85 1.57 -14.89 -0.56
C THR A 85 0.63 -14.88 -1.77
N LEU A 86 0.85 -15.80 -2.71
CA LEU A 86 -0.08 -16.02 -3.82
C LEU A 86 -1.48 -16.41 -3.33
N GLU A 87 -1.56 -17.19 -2.26
CA GLU A 87 -2.83 -17.57 -1.64
C GLU A 87 -3.58 -16.34 -1.13
N LEU A 88 -2.91 -15.45 -0.39
CA LEU A 88 -3.49 -14.19 0.05
C LEU A 88 -3.99 -13.36 -1.14
N LEU A 89 -3.15 -13.14 -2.16
CA LEU A 89 -3.49 -12.30 -3.31
C LEU A 89 -4.66 -12.85 -4.13
N ASN A 90 -4.81 -14.17 -4.19
CA ASN A 90 -5.91 -14.83 -4.89
C ASN A 90 -7.14 -15.09 -4.00
N SER A 91 -7.06 -14.80 -2.69
CA SER A 91 -8.21 -14.93 -1.79
C SER A 91 -9.25 -13.84 -2.06
N GLU A 92 -10.49 -14.09 -1.65
CA GLU A 92 -11.56 -13.11 -1.73
C GLU A 92 -11.27 -11.93 -0.80
N CYS A 93 -11.48 -10.71 -1.30
CA CYS A 93 -11.31 -9.49 -0.53
C CYS A 93 -12.49 -9.27 0.42
N PRO A 94 -12.30 -9.20 1.73
CA PRO A 94 -13.40 -8.98 2.67
C PRO A 94 -14.02 -7.57 2.55
N LEU A 95 -13.26 -6.59 2.04
CA LEU A 95 -13.74 -5.23 1.76
C LEU A 95 -14.52 -5.13 0.44
N HIS A 96 -14.28 -6.03 -0.50
CA HIS A 96 -14.88 -6.04 -1.84
C HIS A 96 -15.39 -7.44 -2.20
N PRO A 97 -16.59 -7.83 -1.72
CA PRO A 97 -17.14 -9.16 -1.96
C PRO A 97 -17.14 -9.55 -3.44
N GLY A 98 -16.78 -10.81 -3.70
CA GLY A 98 -16.71 -11.37 -5.05
C GLY A 98 -15.46 -10.95 -5.85
N GLN A 99 -14.58 -10.13 -5.28
CA GLN A 99 -13.31 -9.72 -5.91
C GLN A 99 -12.12 -10.28 -5.13
N LYS A 100 -10.97 -10.39 -5.78
CA LYS A 100 -9.73 -10.86 -5.16
C LYS A 100 -8.91 -9.70 -4.61
N ILE A 101 -8.05 -9.97 -3.62
CA ILE A 101 -7.16 -8.96 -3.03
C ILE A 101 -6.27 -8.34 -4.12
N LYS A 102 -5.68 -9.14 -5.02
CA LYS A 102 -4.84 -8.65 -6.12
C LYS A 102 -5.51 -7.63 -7.03
N ASP A 103 -6.84 -7.69 -7.18
CA ASP A 103 -7.60 -6.82 -8.08
C ASP A 103 -8.04 -5.52 -7.37
N THR A 104 -8.20 -5.59 -6.05
CA THR A 104 -8.76 -4.52 -5.21
C THR A 104 -7.74 -3.74 -4.41
N HIS A 105 -6.50 -4.24 -4.27
CA HIS A 105 -5.45 -3.61 -3.47
C HIS A 105 -4.26 -3.21 -4.33
N ILE A 106 -3.51 -2.25 -3.84
CA ILE A 106 -2.22 -1.80 -4.37
C ILE A 106 -1.17 -2.08 -3.31
N LEU A 107 -0.07 -2.74 -3.70
CA LEU A 107 1.13 -2.84 -2.91
C LEU A 107 2.05 -1.67 -3.25
N VAL A 108 2.22 -0.75 -2.33
CA VAL A 108 3.05 0.44 -2.52
C VAL A 108 4.27 0.44 -1.60
N LEU A 109 5.43 0.82 -2.14
CA LEU A 109 6.61 1.13 -1.34
C LEU A 109 6.51 2.56 -0.82
N VAL A 110 6.43 2.71 0.51
CA VAL A 110 6.55 3.99 1.20
C VAL A 110 7.99 4.09 1.69
N PRO A 111 8.85 4.92 1.05
CA PRO A 111 10.27 4.93 1.34
C PRO A 111 10.59 5.73 2.60
N LYS A 112 11.72 5.45 3.25
CA LYS A 112 12.28 6.27 4.33
C LYS A 112 12.82 7.59 3.81
N THR A 113 13.46 7.56 2.63
CA THR A 113 14.07 8.72 2.00
C THR A 113 13.72 8.80 0.52
N VAL A 114 13.69 10.01 -0.03
CA VAL A 114 13.57 10.30 -1.45
C VAL A 114 14.68 11.25 -1.86
N ASN A 115 15.45 10.88 -2.89
CA ASN A 115 16.63 11.63 -3.34
C ASN A 115 17.62 11.96 -2.19
N GLY A 116 17.76 11.04 -1.23
CA GLY A 116 18.63 11.21 -0.05
C GLY A 116 18.04 12.03 1.10
N GLU A 117 16.85 12.62 0.95
CA GLU A 117 16.18 13.42 1.99
C GLU A 117 15.07 12.62 2.69
N PRO A 118 14.78 12.93 3.98
CA PRO A 118 13.70 12.30 4.73
C PRO A 118 12.35 12.41 4.00
N TYR A 119 11.62 11.30 3.88
CA TYR A 119 10.34 11.29 3.21
C TYR A 119 9.22 11.72 4.17
N THR A 120 8.53 12.80 3.80
CA THR A 120 7.41 13.42 4.54
C THR A 120 6.27 13.74 3.57
N ALA A 121 5.10 14.07 4.10
CA ALA A 121 4.00 14.55 3.25
C ALA A 121 4.33 15.89 2.57
N LEU A 122 5.09 16.78 3.24
CA LEU A 122 5.60 18.01 2.64
C LEU A 122 6.56 17.74 1.48
N LYS A 123 7.47 16.74 1.64
CA LYS A 123 8.39 16.36 0.57
C LYS A 123 7.66 15.75 -0.62
N LEU A 124 6.62 14.97 -0.38
CA LEU A 124 5.77 14.44 -1.45
C LEU A 124 5.07 15.57 -2.22
N ASP A 125 4.54 16.59 -1.53
CA ASP A 125 3.93 17.75 -2.17
C ASP A 125 4.94 18.52 -3.04
N GLU A 126 6.16 18.74 -2.55
CA GLU A 126 7.27 19.36 -3.29
C GLU A 126 7.59 18.57 -4.57
N LEU A 127 7.74 17.23 -4.46
CA LEU A 127 7.97 16.35 -5.62
C LEU A 127 6.85 16.42 -6.66
N CYS A 128 5.62 16.60 -6.21
CA CYS A 128 4.47 16.76 -7.09
C CYS A 128 4.45 18.13 -7.77
N ALA A 129 4.82 19.19 -7.06
CA ALA A 129 4.84 20.56 -7.58
C ALA A 129 5.86 20.74 -8.71
N THR A 130 7.03 20.10 -8.62
CA THR A 130 8.09 20.18 -9.65
C THR A 130 7.75 19.48 -10.97
N ARG A 131 6.70 18.67 -11.02
CA ARG A 131 6.37 17.79 -12.17
C ARG A 131 5.26 18.28 -13.04
N LYS A 132 4.52 19.29 -12.60
CA LYS A 132 3.45 19.91 -13.40
C LYS A 132 3.97 21.12 -14.15
N GLY A 133 3.96 21.01 -15.47
CA GLY A 133 3.89 22.20 -16.33
C GLY A 133 2.56 22.89 -16.08
N SER A 134 2.61 24.14 -15.66
CA SER A 134 1.52 25.14 -15.60
C SER A 134 0.14 24.68 -15.08
N GLY A 135 -0.14 25.00 -13.86
CA GLY A 135 -1.50 25.32 -13.38
C GLY A 135 -2.23 24.34 -12.48
N ASP A 136 -2.08 23.04 -12.64
CA ASP A 136 -2.87 22.08 -11.85
C ASP A 136 -2.09 21.53 -10.66
N LYS A 137 -2.51 21.78 -9.45
CA LYS A 137 -1.93 21.18 -8.24
C LYS A 137 -2.32 19.71 -8.16
N LEU A 138 -1.34 18.80 -7.96
CA LEU A 138 -1.65 17.38 -7.71
C LEU A 138 -2.24 17.15 -6.32
N ILE A 139 -1.87 18.00 -5.35
CA ILE A 139 -2.47 18.01 -4.01
C ILE A 139 -3.19 19.32 -3.81
N HIS A 140 -4.47 19.24 -3.46
CA HIS A 140 -5.30 20.40 -3.18
C HIS A 140 -5.18 20.81 -1.72
N ASP A 141 -4.74 22.06 -1.48
CA ASP A 141 -4.79 22.68 -0.17
C ASP A 141 -6.24 23.10 0.12
N GLY A 142 -6.90 22.39 1.04
CA GLY A 142 -8.18 22.80 1.59
C GLY A 142 -8.07 24.07 2.47
N ALA A 143 -9.20 24.58 2.95
CA ALA A 143 -9.28 25.80 3.77
C ALA A 143 -8.43 25.74 5.07
N ASN A 144 -8.12 24.54 5.55
CA ASN A 144 -7.27 24.29 6.71
C ASN A 144 -5.95 23.70 6.22
N SER A 145 -4.93 24.53 6.02
CA SER A 145 -3.64 24.10 5.51
C SER A 145 -3.08 22.92 6.31
N TRP A 146 -3.19 21.72 5.74
CA TRP A 146 -2.63 20.50 6.32
C TRP A 146 -1.10 20.59 6.46
N LYS A 147 -0.45 21.43 5.65
CA LYS A 147 1.01 21.63 5.63
C LYS A 147 1.56 22.21 6.93
N SER A 148 0.73 22.94 7.69
CA SER A 148 1.13 23.49 8.99
C SER A 148 0.97 22.50 10.15
N GLN A 149 0.41 21.31 9.89
CA GLN A 149 0.20 20.31 10.93
C GLN A 149 1.46 19.45 11.15
N GLU A 150 1.73 19.08 12.39
CA GLU A 150 2.92 18.34 12.80
C GLU A 150 3.14 17.05 12.00
N TRP A 151 2.08 16.29 11.74
CA TRP A 151 2.16 15.04 10.99
C TRP A 151 2.69 15.22 9.57
N ALA A 152 2.46 16.40 8.93
CA ALA A 152 2.88 16.64 7.56
C ALA A 152 4.41 16.72 7.40
N ALA A 153 5.10 17.20 8.43
CA ALA A 153 6.55 17.28 8.51
C ALA A 153 7.18 16.01 9.12
N LYS A 154 6.38 15.09 9.66
CA LYS A 154 6.89 13.87 10.27
C LYS A 154 7.49 12.94 9.24
N ALA A 155 8.76 12.64 9.39
CA ALA A 155 9.48 11.74 8.50
C ALA A 155 9.04 10.28 8.67
N GLN A 156 9.02 9.55 7.57
CA GLN A 156 8.86 8.09 7.59
C GLN A 156 10.09 7.47 8.27
N ALA A 157 9.86 6.68 9.32
CA ALA A 157 10.94 6.12 10.14
C ALA A 157 11.77 5.08 9.38
N GLU A 158 11.08 4.18 8.66
CA GLU A 158 11.68 3.11 7.85
C GLU A 158 10.93 2.96 6.53
N SER A 159 11.62 2.44 5.51
CA SER A 159 10.94 2.05 4.26
C SER A 159 10.06 0.83 4.53
N GLU A 160 8.81 0.88 4.06
CA GLU A 160 7.86 -0.22 4.27
C GLU A 160 7.00 -0.50 3.04
N TRP A 161 6.53 -1.74 2.92
CA TRP A 161 5.51 -2.14 1.96
C TRP A 161 4.14 -2.06 2.61
N VAL A 162 3.21 -1.41 1.93
CA VAL A 162 1.83 -1.25 2.41
C VAL A 162 0.85 -1.75 1.37
N LEU A 163 -0.03 -2.67 1.74
CA LEU A 163 -1.07 -3.22 0.86
C LEU A 163 -2.40 -2.52 1.16
N ILE A 164 -2.77 -1.54 0.33
CA ILE A 164 -3.89 -0.60 0.55
C ILE A 164 -5.01 -0.88 -0.45
N PRO A 165 -6.29 -0.98 -0.03
CA PRO A 165 -7.42 -1.06 -0.96
C PRO A 165 -7.57 0.22 -1.80
N LYS A 166 -7.94 0.07 -3.06
CA LYS A 166 -8.15 1.16 -4.02
C LYS A 166 -9.34 2.05 -3.68
N SER A 167 -10.30 1.53 -2.93
CA SER A 167 -11.54 2.22 -2.56
C SER A 167 -12.14 1.65 -1.28
N ASN A 168 -13.10 2.36 -0.72
CA ASN A 168 -13.93 1.87 0.38
C ASN A 168 -14.83 0.71 -0.05
N PRO A 169 -15.28 -0.12 0.92
CA PRO A 169 -16.35 -1.09 0.69
C PRO A 169 -17.60 -0.44 0.11
N ASP A 170 -18.11 -1.01 -0.97
CA ASP A 170 -19.38 -0.60 -1.55
C ASP A 170 -20.55 -1.06 -0.67
N PRO A 171 -21.36 -0.12 -0.12
CA PRO A 171 -22.49 -0.47 0.75
C PRO A 171 -23.51 -1.39 0.11
N GLU A 172 -23.74 -1.27 -1.20
CA GLU A 172 -24.70 -2.09 -1.92
C GLU A 172 -24.22 -3.52 -2.09
N LYS A 173 -22.98 -3.70 -2.53
CA LYS A 173 -22.34 -5.03 -2.63
C LYS A 173 -22.27 -5.72 -1.27
N MET A 174 -22.03 -4.96 -0.20
CA MET A 174 -22.09 -5.51 1.16
C MET A 174 -23.48 -5.98 1.54
N ARG A 175 -24.53 -5.23 1.18
CA ARG A 175 -25.93 -5.63 1.40
C ARG A 175 -26.35 -6.84 0.57
N GLU A 176 -25.91 -6.91 -0.67
CA GLU A 176 -26.15 -8.05 -1.56
C GLU A 176 -25.56 -9.34 -1.00
N LYS A 177 -24.30 -9.29 -0.56
CA LYS A 177 -23.59 -10.48 -0.04
C LYS A 177 -24.07 -10.93 1.34
N TYR A 178 -24.23 -10.00 2.27
CA TYR A 178 -24.47 -10.31 3.70
C TYR A 178 -25.91 -10.05 4.14
N GLY A 179 -26.78 -9.60 3.23
CA GLY A 179 -28.15 -9.17 3.54
C GLY A 179 -28.19 -7.74 4.11
N LYS A 180 -29.38 -7.10 4.02
CA LYS A 180 -29.56 -5.67 4.31
C LYS A 180 -29.04 -5.25 5.70
N LYS A 181 -29.36 -6.02 6.75
CA LYS A 181 -29.00 -5.69 8.14
C LYS A 181 -27.50 -5.88 8.39
N GLU A 182 -26.94 -7.02 8.00
CA GLU A 182 -25.55 -7.35 8.24
C GLU A 182 -24.62 -6.57 7.31
N GLY A 183 -24.98 -6.39 6.04
CA GLY A 183 -24.22 -5.58 5.10
C GLY A 183 -24.10 -4.13 5.53
N HIS A 184 -25.15 -3.53 6.16
CA HIS A 184 -25.08 -2.19 6.72
C HIS A 184 -24.03 -2.08 7.84
N LYS A 185 -23.76 -3.13 8.59
CA LYS A 185 -22.75 -3.13 9.65
C LYS A 185 -21.31 -3.21 9.11
N ARG A 186 -21.11 -3.60 7.84
CA ARG A 186 -19.80 -3.91 7.26
C ARG A 186 -19.20 -2.82 6.37
N HIS A 187 -19.85 -1.67 6.20
CA HIS A 187 -19.27 -0.53 5.48
C HIS A 187 -19.02 0.66 6.41
N PHE A 188 -18.16 1.58 5.95
CA PHE A 188 -17.73 2.73 6.74
C PHE A 188 -18.51 4.02 6.44
N ARG A 189 -19.11 4.13 5.25
CA ARG A 189 -19.84 5.33 4.82
C ARG A 189 -21.03 5.62 5.72
N GLY A 190 -21.32 6.90 5.95
CA GLY A 190 -22.44 7.34 6.76
C GLY A 190 -22.28 6.99 8.26
N LYS A 191 -21.05 6.95 8.75
CA LYS A 191 -20.72 6.65 10.15
C LYS A 191 -19.69 7.64 10.70
N ASP A 192 -19.83 8.01 11.96
CA ASP A 192 -18.79 8.71 12.70
C ASP A 192 -17.57 7.82 12.97
N ILE A 193 -16.50 8.38 13.50
CA ILE A 193 -15.24 7.66 13.75
C ILE A 193 -15.45 6.49 14.71
N ALA A 194 -16.21 6.65 15.79
CA ALA A 194 -16.43 5.60 16.76
C ALA A 194 -17.16 4.40 16.14
N ALA A 195 -18.20 4.66 15.33
CA ALA A 195 -18.91 3.63 14.60
C ALA A 195 -18.01 2.96 13.53
N GLN A 196 -17.14 3.71 12.85
CA GLN A 196 -16.16 3.16 11.90
C GLN A 196 -15.12 2.28 12.61
N GLN A 197 -14.63 2.69 13.80
CA GLN A 197 -13.71 1.89 14.62
C GLN A 197 -14.35 0.58 15.06
N LYS A 198 -15.62 0.62 15.45
CA LYS A 198 -16.38 -0.59 15.79
C LYS A 198 -16.48 -1.54 14.59
N VAL A 199 -16.86 -1.04 13.41
CA VAL A 199 -16.90 -1.84 12.17
C VAL A 199 -15.53 -2.47 11.87
N HIS A 200 -14.45 -1.71 12.01
CA HIS A 200 -13.11 -2.20 11.81
C HIS A 200 -12.75 -3.33 12.79
N GLY A 201 -12.97 -3.11 14.09
CA GLY A 201 -12.68 -4.10 15.14
C GLY A 201 -13.52 -5.38 15.07
N GLU A 202 -14.75 -5.31 14.57
CA GLU A 202 -15.64 -6.47 14.45
C GLU A 202 -15.43 -7.28 13.15
N HIS A 203 -15.05 -6.64 12.05
CA HIS A 203 -15.10 -7.27 10.72
C HIS A 203 -13.78 -7.26 9.93
N TYR A 204 -12.80 -6.44 10.32
CA TYR A 204 -11.58 -6.21 9.53
C TYR A 204 -10.32 -6.19 10.39
N THR A 205 -10.23 -7.09 11.35
CA THR A 205 -9.09 -7.18 12.31
C THR A 205 -7.75 -7.49 11.65
N GLU A 206 -7.76 -8.06 10.47
CA GLU A 206 -6.58 -8.31 9.63
C GLU A 206 -6.07 -7.05 8.91
N TYR A 207 -6.78 -5.93 9.05
CA TYR A 207 -6.34 -4.63 8.55
C TYR A 207 -5.86 -3.75 9.71
N ARG A 208 -4.99 -2.79 9.42
CA ARG A 208 -4.63 -1.68 10.30
C ARG A 208 -5.12 -0.36 9.74
N GLU A 209 -5.18 0.65 10.56
CA GLU A 209 -5.33 2.03 10.10
C GLU A 209 -4.10 2.45 9.30
N VAL A 210 -4.27 3.35 8.37
CA VAL A 210 -3.22 3.80 7.45
C VAL A 210 -2.91 5.26 7.71
N LYS A 211 -1.64 5.61 7.63
CA LYS A 211 -1.17 6.99 7.73
C LYS A 211 -1.54 7.78 6.47
N ALA A 212 -1.76 9.08 6.65
CA ALA A 212 -2.06 9.98 5.53
C ALA A 212 -0.97 9.93 4.45
N LEU A 213 0.32 9.90 4.85
CA LEU A 213 1.44 9.78 3.93
C LEU A 213 1.37 8.51 3.07
N GLU A 214 0.95 7.38 3.65
CA GLU A 214 0.82 6.10 2.92
C GLU A 214 -0.27 6.19 1.84
N VAL A 215 -1.43 6.75 2.19
CA VAL A 215 -2.55 6.95 1.26
C VAL A 215 -2.19 7.94 0.16
N MET A 216 -1.58 9.06 0.51
CA MET A 216 -1.09 10.07 -0.45
C MET A 216 -0.08 9.46 -1.41
N THR A 217 0.89 8.68 -0.90
CA THR A 217 1.90 7.99 -1.69
C THR A 217 1.25 7.06 -2.71
N MET A 218 0.33 6.18 -2.26
CA MET A 218 -0.38 5.27 -3.13
C MET A 218 -1.13 6.01 -4.24
N ALA A 219 -1.97 6.99 -3.88
CA ALA A 219 -2.83 7.68 -4.83
C ALA A 219 -2.03 8.47 -5.88
N LEU A 220 -1.01 9.21 -5.44
CA LEU A 220 -0.20 10.07 -6.31
C LEU A 220 0.75 9.25 -7.19
N LEU A 221 1.41 8.22 -6.63
CA LEU A 221 2.31 7.37 -7.42
C LEU A 221 1.52 6.57 -8.46
N TYR A 222 0.30 6.13 -8.14
CA TYR A 222 -0.58 5.46 -9.09
C TYR A 222 -1.00 6.41 -10.23
N ASP A 223 -1.47 7.62 -9.92
CA ASP A 223 -1.81 8.62 -10.95
C ASP A 223 -0.61 8.99 -11.83
N LEU A 224 0.56 9.19 -11.23
CA LEU A 224 1.78 9.54 -11.97
C LEU A 224 2.26 8.42 -12.92
N THR A 225 2.03 7.16 -12.56
CA THR A 225 2.47 6.00 -13.34
C THR A 225 1.43 5.52 -14.34
N HIS A 226 0.15 5.54 -13.99
CA HIS A 226 -0.94 4.96 -14.80
C HIS A 226 -1.87 6.00 -15.44
N LYS A 227 -1.76 7.28 -15.03
CA LYS A 227 -2.66 8.37 -15.46
C LYS A 227 -4.12 8.11 -15.07
N GLU A 228 -4.33 7.39 -13.99
CA GLU A 228 -5.63 7.04 -13.43
C GLU A 228 -5.70 7.51 -11.98
N ARG A 229 -6.78 8.20 -11.62
CA ARG A 229 -7.01 8.72 -10.28
C ARG A 229 -7.82 7.74 -9.46
N LEU A 230 -7.25 7.36 -8.32
CA LEU A 230 -7.91 6.53 -7.32
C LEU A 230 -8.63 7.41 -6.28
N LEU A 231 -9.31 6.77 -5.35
CA LEU A 231 -9.95 7.39 -4.19
C LEU A 231 -11.02 8.42 -4.55
N PRO A 232 -12.17 7.98 -5.05
CA PRO A 232 -13.32 8.87 -5.29
C PRO A 232 -13.87 9.44 -3.97
N ASP A 233 -13.66 8.73 -2.87
CA ASP A 233 -14.09 9.09 -1.51
C ASP A 233 -12.95 9.66 -0.68
N ASN A 234 -13.29 10.37 0.41
CA ASN A 234 -12.34 10.74 1.44
C ASN A 234 -12.13 9.58 2.43
N LEU A 235 -10.89 9.28 2.74
CA LEU A 235 -10.49 8.23 3.68
C LEU A 235 -9.94 8.85 4.95
N ARG A 236 -10.55 8.56 6.10
CA ARG A 236 -10.02 8.93 7.43
C ARG A 236 -8.78 8.11 7.73
N CYS A 237 -7.68 8.79 7.99
CA CYS A 237 -6.37 8.21 8.28
C CYS A 237 -6.13 8.08 9.79
N GLU A 238 -4.98 7.51 10.15
CA GLU A 238 -4.60 7.29 11.56
C GLU A 238 -4.36 8.62 12.31
N GLU A 239 -3.80 9.62 11.63
CA GLU A 239 -3.37 10.84 12.28
C GLU A 239 -4.55 11.70 12.73
N PRO A 240 -4.48 12.26 13.97
CA PRO A 240 -5.38 13.32 14.39
C PRO A 240 -5.08 14.60 13.60
N ASN A 241 -6.11 15.39 13.35
CA ASN A 241 -5.96 16.74 12.83
C ASN A 241 -5.91 17.76 13.99
N ALA A 242 -5.58 19.02 13.66
CA ALA A 242 -5.44 20.11 14.64
C ALA A 242 -6.78 20.50 15.33
N PHE A 243 -7.92 19.94 14.89
CA PHE A 243 -9.27 20.30 15.37
C PHE A 243 -9.91 19.17 16.19
N GLY A 244 -9.14 18.17 16.60
CA GLY A 244 -9.62 17.03 17.40
C GLY A 244 -10.31 15.92 16.61
N GLY A 245 -10.26 15.96 15.28
CA GLY A 245 -10.74 14.91 14.40
C GLY A 245 -9.59 14.17 13.70
N ARG A 246 -9.84 13.66 12.49
CA ARG A 246 -8.88 12.88 11.71
C ARG A 246 -8.43 13.60 10.43
N VAL A 247 -7.21 13.32 10.02
CA VAL A 247 -6.75 13.65 8.66
C VAL A 247 -7.49 12.78 7.67
N CYS A 248 -7.99 13.40 6.60
CA CYS A 248 -8.68 12.72 5.51
C CYS A 248 -7.95 12.95 4.20
N VAL A 249 -7.75 11.87 3.45
CA VAL A 249 -7.12 11.89 2.12
C VAL A 249 -8.08 11.26 1.12
N GLY A 250 -8.34 11.92 0.00
CA GLY A 250 -9.21 11.35 -1.05
C GLY A 250 -9.83 12.39 -1.97
N SER A 251 -11.00 12.08 -2.50
CA SER A 251 -11.69 12.90 -3.52
C SER A 251 -10.71 13.41 -4.58
N PHE A 252 -9.95 12.48 -5.19
CA PHE A 252 -8.93 12.80 -6.19
C PHE A 252 -9.59 13.19 -7.51
N LEU A 253 -9.99 14.45 -7.61
CA LEU A 253 -10.73 15.04 -8.73
C LEU A 253 -9.80 15.84 -9.66
N ALA A 254 -10.40 16.58 -10.60
CA ALA A 254 -9.64 17.40 -11.55
C ALA A 254 -8.72 18.42 -10.88
N ASN A 255 -9.11 18.96 -9.73
CA ASN A 255 -8.35 19.94 -8.93
C ASN A 255 -7.28 19.32 -8.01
N GLY A 256 -7.05 18.01 -8.06
CA GLY A 256 -6.04 17.30 -7.27
C GLY A 256 -6.61 16.43 -6.16
N LEU A 257 -5.70 15.73 -5.48
CA LEU A 257 -5.97 14.92 -4.29
C LEU A 257 -6.26 15.85 -3.12
N LYS A 258 -7.41 15.72 -2.49
CA LYS A 258 -7.75 16.49 -1.30
C LYS A 258 -7.09 15.91 -0.06
N VAL A 259 -6.49 16.80 0.75
CA VAL A 259 -6.02 16.51 2.09
C VAL A 259 -6.68 17.51 3.03
N LEU A 260 -7.50 17.04 3.92
CA LEU A 260 -8.32 17.90 4.80
C LEU A 260 -8.45 17.31 6.21
N GLY A 261 -8.89 18.13 7.15
CA GLY A 261 -9.30 17.70 8.48
C GLY A 261 -10.80 17.43 8.52
N ASP A 262 -11.21 16.45 9.27
CA ASP A 262 -12.59 16.08 9.54
C ASP A 262 -12.83 16.07 11.05
N HIS A 263 -14.08 16.30 11.50
CA HIS A 263 -14.45 16.19 12.90
C HIS A 263 -14.88 14.76 13.22
N ASP A 264 -14.63 14.31 14.46
CA ASP A 264 -14.91 12.93 14.89
C ASP A 264 -16.39 12.56 14.82
N ILE A 265 -17.27 13.55 14.96
CA ILE A 265 -18.73 13.39 14.94
C ILE A 265 -19.35 13.52 13.54
N ASP A 266 -18.56 13.88 12.54
CA ASP A 266 -19.08 14.09 11.19
C ASP A 266 -19.50 12.77 10.54
N VAL A 267 -20.70 12.78 9.98
CA VAL A 267 -21.34 11.62 9.35
C VAL A 267 -21.67 11.97 7.91
N TYR A 268 -20.76 11.62 6.99
CA TYR A 268 -20.96 11.87 5.57
C TYR A 268 -20.83 10.58 4.74
N ASP A 269 -21.67 10.46 3.73
CA ASP A 269 -21.65 9.29 2.84
C ASP A 269 -20.36 9.15 2.02
N LEU A 270 -19.60 10.24 1.89
CA LEU A 270 -18.31 10.27 1.17
C LEU A 270 -17.11 9.96 2.05
N PHE A 271 -17.29 9.78 3.37
CA PHE A 271 -16.19 9.48 4.28
C PHE A 271 -16.13 7.98 4.58
N GLY A 272 -15.00 7.40 4.29
CA GLY A 272 -14.64 6.04 4.62
C GLY A 272 -13.49 5.98 5.61
N ARG A 273 -12.88 4.81 5.73
CA ARG A 273 -11.72 4.56 6.58
C ARG A 273 -10.56 4.07 5.75
N ALA A 274 -9.39 4.68 5.94
CA ALA A 274 -8.16 4.22 5.31
C ALA A 274 -7.64 2.99 6.06
N LEU A 275 -7.49 1.89 5.35
CA LEU A 275 -7.04 0.60 5.89
C LEU A 275 -5.90 0.04 5.05
N ALA A 276 -4.99 -0.71 5.68
CA ALA A 276 -4.00 -1.55 4.99
C ALA A 276 -4.01 -2.94 5.57
N ARG A 277 -3.77 -3.95 4.74
CA ARG A 277 -3.60 -5.33 5.17
C ARG A 277 -2.32 -5.45 6.01
N LYS A 278 -2.42 -6.16 7.15
CA LYS A 278 -1.28 -6.45 8.04
C LYS A 278 -0.35 -7.48 7.43
#